data_51fab3b6ad77c33ddc0b4ddc708aeb70
#
_entry.id   51fab3b6ad77c33ddc0b4ddc708aeb70
#
_cell.length_a   1.000
_cell.length_b   1.000
_cell.length_c   1.000
_cell.angle_alpha   90.00
_cell.angle_beta   90.00
_cell.angle_gamma   90.00
#
_symmetry.space_group_name_H-M   'P 1'
#
loop_
_entity.id
_entity.type
_entity.pdbx_description
1 polymer ?
#
loop_
_entity_poly.entity_id
_entity_poly.type
_entity_poly.pdbx_seq_one_letter_code
_entity_poly.pdbx_strand_id
1 'polypeptide(L)'
;MSETSPFLPSCALPVPRAEPVRRVLAAGLGLILLAVSPAIGAEPPPPAVTAEAGLLVDLDTGRVLYAKNAESDRAPASLVKLMTLYLAHEDLRAGKVRLGDPVIVSPNAAYTPPFRMGLVTGRVVPFDVLLAGVAIASANDAATAVAEHVAGSEEAFVVRMNATARRMGLGQSVFANPHGLPDPAQRSTARDMAELAERLLTDFPDSRELLGEDEFAWRGRVYRRRVPLFRDPGGVTALKTGYSLEAGYNLAVAAGKAGHRLLLIILGAETRGLSFLDARRLLRFGFGEPVPEPRGATHRWRGRVPTTRTSSR
;
A
#
# COMPACT_ATOMS: atom_id res chain seq x y z
N MET A 1 1.28 71.90 -28.17
CA MET A 1 2.51 71.78 -28.91
C MET A 1 2.53 70.37 -29.40
N SER A 2 1.89 70.03 -30.59
CA SER A 2 2.37 70.06 -31.96
C SER A 2 3.70 69.27 -32.02
N GLU A 3 3.80 68.12 -32.72
CA GLU A 3 3.85 67.97 -34.18
C GLU A 3 3.89 66.51 -34.55
N THR A 4 3.07 66.04 -35.42
CA THR A 4 3.21 65.78 -36.87
C THR A 4 3.94 64.56 -37.27
N SER A 5 3.13 63.72 -37.87
CA SER A 5 3.49 62.55 -38.71
C SER A 5 4.15 63.01 -40.02
N PRO A 6 4.94 62.16 -40.67
CA PRO A 6 4.82 62.10 -42.13
C PRO A 6 4.59 60.69 -42.68
N PHE A 7 3.80 60.72 -43.75
CA PHE A 7 3.48 59.69 -44.73
C PHE A 7 4.71 59.07 -45.38
N LEU A 8 4.62 57.72 -45.70
CA LEU A 8 5.45 57.06 -46.71
C LEU A 8 4.59 56.42 -47.82
N PRO A 9 5.08 56.37 -49.03
CA PRO A 9 4.27 56.05 -50.21
C PRO A 9 4.17 54.57 -50.50
N SER A 10 3.05 54.24 -51.14
CA SER A 10 2.69 52.97 -51.73
C SER A 10 3.65 52.58 -52.86
N CYS A 11 4.23 51.40 -52.83
CA CYS A 11 4.95 50.77 -53.93
C CYS A 11 4.15 49.54 -54.38
N ALA A 12 3.48 49.67 -55.53
CA ALA A 12 2.79 48.57 -56.19
C ALA A 12 3.81 47.72 -56.96
N LEU A 13 3.83 46.43 -56.75
CA LEU A 13 4.57 45.45 -57.57
C LEU A 13 3.66 44.76 -58.58
N PRO A 14 4.15 44.46 -59.77
CA PRO A 14 3.34 43.95 -60.91
C PRO A 14 3.02 42.47 -60.78
N VAL A 15 1.82 42.11 -61.23
CA VAL A 15 1.28 40.75 -61.30
C VAL A 15 1.92 40.02 -62.51
N PRO A 16 2.50 38.82 -62.38
CA PRO A 16 2.92 38.02 -63.53
C PRO A 16 1.73 37.25 -64.11
N ARG A 17 1.66 37.26 -65.43
CA ARG A 17 0.71 36.51 -66.29
C ARG A 17 0.90 35.02 -66.16
N ALA A 18 -0.22 34.29 -66.05
CA ALA A 18 -0.29 32.82 -66.07
C ALA A 18 -0.06 32.27 -67.48
N GLU A 19 0.89 31.35 -67.63
CA GLU A 19 1.04 30.48 -68.82
C GLU A 19 0.36 29.09 -68.53
N PRO A 20 -0.20 28.43 -69.55
CA PRO A 20 -0.95 27.21 -69.35
C PRO A 20 0.00 25.99 -69.29
N VAL A 21 0.02 25.30 -68.15
CA VAL A 21 0.76 24.07 -67.93
C VAL A 21 0.00 22.89 -68.51
N ARG A 22 0.64 22.23 -69.49
CA ARG A 22 0.24 20.97 -70.12
C ARG A 22 0.06 19.87 -69.06
N ARG A 23 -1.13 19.24 -69.05
CA ARG A 23 -1.41 18.04 -68.25
C ARG A 23 -0.65 16.84 -68.87
N VAL A 24 0.36 16.37 -68.08
CA VAL A 24 0.96 15.03 -68.32
C VAL A 24 0.24 14.09 -67.31
N LEU A 25 -0.54 13.17 -67.84
CA LEU A 25 -1.13 12.06 -67.11
C LEU A 25 0.00 11.06 -66.78
N ALA A 26 0.53 11.10 -65.56
CA ALA A 26 1.36 10.03 -65.02
C ALA A 26 0.45 9.09 -64.23
N ALA A 27 0.24 7.87 -64.77
CA ALA A 27 -0.38 6.77 -64.08
C ALA A 27 0.56 6.30 -62.95
N GLY A 28 0.39 6.84 -61.74
CA GLY A 28 1.09 6.40 -60.56
C GLY A 28 0.36 5.22 -59.92
N LEU A 29 0.99 4.05 -59.98
CA LEU A 29 0.60 2.84 -59.28
C LEU A 29 0.72 3.11 -57.77
N GLY A 30 -0.39 3.43 -57.10
CA GLY A 30 -0.42 3.69 -55.67
C GLY A 30 -0.21 2.38 -54.87
N LEU A 31 1.00 2.20 -54.38
CA LEU A 31 1.32 1.15 -53.43
C LEU A 31 0.64 1.53 -52.08
N ILE A 32 -0.51 0.95 -51.78
CA ILE A 32 -1.16 1.08 -50.47
C ILE A 32 -0.32 0.30 -49.47
N LEU A 33 0.60 0.97 -48.77
CA LEU A 33 1.22 0.44 -47.54
C LEU A 33 0.11 0.36 -46.47
N LEU A 34 -0.47 -0.81 -46.30
CA LEU A 34 -1.24 -1.15 -45.09
C LEU A 34 -0.26 -1.08 -43.92
N ALA A 35 -0.28 0.05 -43.21
CA ALA A 35 0.38 0.17 -41.91
C ALA A 35 -0.34 -0.80 -40.96
N VAL A 36 0.22 -1.97 -40.75
CA VAL A 36 -0.16 -2.88 -39.68
C VAL A 36 0.27 -2.17 -38.41
N SER A 37 -0.65 -1.41 -37.79
CA SER A 37 -0.46 -0.94 -36.42
C SER A 37 -0.32 -2.17 -35.55
N PRO A 38 0.77 -2.31 -34.77
CA PRO A 38 0.83 -3.38 -33.76
C PRO A 38 -0.39 -3.23 -32.86
N ALA A 39 -1.23 -4.26 -32.83
CA ALA A 39 -2.30 -4.33 -31.84
C ALA A 39 -1.61 -4.20 -30.48
N ILE A 40 -1.81 -3.06 -29.82
CA ILE A 40 -1.44 -2.89 -28.42
C ILE A 40 -2.25 -3.96 -27.70
N GLY A 41 -1.57 -5.05 -27.31
CA GLY A 41 -2.21 -6.15 -26.59
C GLY A 41 -2.95 -5.57 -25.41
N ALA A 42 -4.26 -5.78 -25.32
CA ALA A 42 -5.05 -5.33 -24.19
C ALA A 42 -4.41 -5.90 -22.90
N GLU A 43 -4.09 -5.02 -21.96
CA GLU A 43 -3.60 -5.47 -20.65
C GLU A 43 -4.61 -6.49 -20.11
N PRO A 44 -4.15 -7.61 -19.53
CA PRO A 44 -5.05 -8.60 -18.98
C PRO A 44 -5.95 -7.94 -17.89
N PRO A 45 -7.20 -8.33 -17.80
CA PRO A 45 -8.08 -7.76 -16.77
C PRO A 45 -7.51 -8.05 -15.38
N PRO A 46 -7.65 -7.11 -14.43
CA PRO A 46 -7.15 -7.31 -13.07
C PRO A 46 -7.85 -8.50 -12.40
N PRO A 47 -7.15 -9.24 -11.55
CA PRO A 47 -7.71 -10.42 -10.88
C PRO A 47 -8.84 -10.03 -9.91
N ALA A 48 -9.84 -10.88 -9.80
CA ALA A 48 -10.87 -10.74 -8.78
C ALA A 48 -10.24 -10.95 -7.39
N VAL A 49 -10.54 -10.05 -6.44
CA VAL A 49 -10.15 -10.14 -5.03
C VAL A 49 -11.38 -10.17 -4.13
N THR A 50 -11.24 -10.87 -3.01
CA THR A 50 -12.32 -11.06 -2.02
C THR A 50 -12.37 -9.94 -1.01
N ALA A 51 -11.25 -9.27 -0.72
CA ALA A 51 -11.17 -8.14 0.19
C ALA A 51 -12.15 -7.03 -0.19
N GLU A 52 -12.64 -6.29 0.80
CA GLU A 52 -13.63 -5.23 0.60
C GLU A 52 -13.04 -4.00 -0.09
N ALA A 53 -11.79 -3.66 0.22
CA ALA A 53 -11.04 -2.60 -0.44
C ALA A 53 -9.60 -3.03 -0.74
N GLY A 54 -9.02 -2.46 -1.79
CA GLY A 54 -7.63 -2.72 -2.15
C GLY A 54 -7.09 -1.71 -3.14
N LEU A 55 -5.78 -1.50 -3.06
CA LEU A 55 -5.02 -0.61 -3.95
C LEU A 55 -3.66 -1.24 -4.24
N LEU A 56 -3.30 -1.32 -5.52
CA LEU A 56 -1.96 -1.70 -5.98
C LEU A 56 -1.35 -0.54 -6.75
N VAL A 57 -0.18 -0.11 -6.33
CA VAL A 57 0.58 1.00 -6.92
C VAL A 57 1.94 0.50 -7.39
N ASP A 58 2.32 0.91 -8.58
CA ASP A 58 3.67 0.83 -9.09
C ASP A 58 4.48 2.00 -8.51
N LEU A 59 5.43 1.72 -7.65
CA LEU A 59 6.24 2.75 -6.96
C LEU A 59 7.28 3.41 -7.85
N ASP A 60 7.55 2.87 -9.02
CA ASP A 60 8.54 3.45 -9.94
C ASP A 60 7.90 4.50 -10.86
N THR A 61 6.61 4.33 -11.15
CA THR A 61 5.85 5.21 -12.06
C THR A 61 4.76 6.03 -11.35
N GLY A 62 4.39 5.68 -10.12
CA GLY A 62 3.24 6.23 -9.41
C GLY A 62 1.88 5.76 -9.96
N ARG A 63 1.87 4.83 -10.92
CA ARG A 63 0.65 4.35 -11.58
C ARG A 63 -0.14 3.42 -10.66
N VAL A 64 -1.44 3.68 -10.55
CA VAL A 64 -2.38 2.74 -9.91
C VAL A 64 -2.67 1.61 -10.88
N LEU A 65 -2.26 0.39 -10.54
CA LEU A 65 -2.47 -0.82 -11.33
C LEU A 65 -3.79 -1.51 -11.01
N TYR A 66 -4.26 -1.35 -9.78
CA TYR A 66 -5.54 -1.90 -9.31
C TYR A 66 -6.13 -1.00 -8.24
N ALA A 67 -7.44 -0.79 -8.30
CA ALA A 67 -8.21 -0.11 -7.25
C ALA A 67 -9.59 -0.76 -7.09
N LYS A 68 -9.96 -1.06 -5.87
CA LYS A 68 -11.29 -1.52 -5.46
C LYS A 68 -11.68 -0.76 -4.20
N ASN A 69 -12.73 0.04 -4.24
CA ASN A 69 -13.21 0.81 -3.08
C ASN A 69 -12.07 1.54 -2.32
N ALA A 70 -11.07 2.06 -3.07
CA ALA A 70 -9.83 2.56 -2.49
C ALA A 70 -10.03 3.78 -1.58
N GLU A 71 -11.14 4.50 -1.74
CA GLU A 71 -11.53 5.68 -0.97
C GLU A 71 -12.59 5.36 0.12
N SER A 72 -12.99 4.09 0.28
CA SER A 72 -13.99 3.72 1.29
C SER A 72 -13.39 3.79 2.69
N ASP A 73 -14.12 4.40 3.61
CA ASP A 73 -13.78 4.41 5.04
C ASP A 73 -13.75 2.99 5.60
N ARG A 74 -12.65 2.64 6.24
CA ARG A 74 -12.40 1.33 6.85
C ARG A 74 -11.65 1.46 8.16
N ALA A 75 -11.89 0.53 9.08
CA ALA A 75 -11.07 0.39 10.27
C ALA A 75 -9.68 -0.16 9.85
N PRO A 76 -8.59 0.59 10.09
CA PRO A 76 -7.24 0.17 9.65
C PRO A 76 -6.64 -0.92 10.52
N ALA A 77 -7.19 -1.17 11.71
CA ALA A 77 -6.63 -2.04 12.73
C ALA A 77 -5.12 -1.74 12.93
N SER A 78 -4.27 -2.75 13.12
CA SER A 78 -2.83 -2.54 13.35
C SER A 78 -2.04 -1.93 12.18
N LEU A 79 -2.66 -1.57 11.04
CA LEU A 79 -1.97 -0.74 10.06
C LEU A 79 -1.72 0.68 10.58
N VAL A 80 -2.46 1.14 11.58
CA VAL A 80 -2.17 2.38 12.35
C VAL A 80 -0.71 2.45 12.80
N LYS A 81 -0.10 1.32 13.13
CA LYS A 81 1.30 1.25 13.55
C LYS A 81 2.30 1.73 12.50
N LEU A 82 1.90 1.85 11.23
CA LEU A 82 2.72 2.51 10.21
C LEU A 82 2.92 3.99 10.54
N MET A 83 1.87 4.69 11.05
CA MET A 83 1.99 6.07 11.52
C MET A 83 2.83 6.16 12.79
N THR A 84 2.69 5.19 13.69
CA THR A 84 3.52 5.11 14.91
C THR A 84 5.01 4.97 14.57
N LEU A 85 5.33 4.08 13.63
CA LEU A 85 6.70 3.92 13.12
C LEU A 85 7.17 5.18 12.39
N TYR A 86 6.31 5.81 11.58
CA TYR A 86 6.68 7.04 10.88
C TYR A 86 7.13 8.15 11.83
N LEU A 87 6.34 8.43 12.87
CA LEU A 87 6.67 9.45 13.87
C LEU A 87 7.91 9.11 14.69
N ALA A 88 8.09 7.83 15.02
CA ALA A 88 9.31 7.37 15.70
C ALA A 88 10.57 7.59 14.84
N HIS A 89 10.51 7.23 13.55
CA HIS A 89 11.61 7.47 12.61
C HIS A 89 11.82 8.96 12.32
N GLU A 90 10.76 9.77 12.29
CA GLU A 90 10.88 11.23 12.18
C GLU A 90 11.72 11.81 13.33
N ASP A 91 11.45 11.37 14.57
CA ASP A 91 12.21 11.84 15.74
C ASP A 91 13.62 11.22 15.85
N LEU A 92 13.82 9.98 15.39
CA LEU A 92 15.16 9.40 15.22
C LEU A 92 16.01 10.22 14.25
N ARG A 93 15.48 10.54 13.07
CA ARG A 93 16.16 11.38 12.07
C ARG A 93 16.45 12.78 12.58
N ALA A 94 15.55 13.35 13.38
CA ALA A 94 15.71 14.65 14.00
C ALA A 94 16.68 14.64 15.21
N GLY A 95 17.19 13.48 15.63
CA GLY A 95 18.05 13.33 16.80
C GLY A 95 17.37 13.59 18.14
N LYS A 96 16.05 13.62 18.19
CA LYS A 96 15.25 13.82 19.43
C LYS A 96 15.22 12.56 20.28
N VAL A 97 15.29 11.39 19.66
CA VAL A 97 15.38 10.08 20.28
C VAL A 97 16.47 9.27 19.60
N ARG A 98 16.96 8.21 20.26
CA ARG A 98 18.00 7.31 19.74
C ARG A 98 17.55 5.86 19.90
N LEU A 99 18.01 4.96 19.04
CA LEU A 99 17.65 3.52 19.08
C LEU A 99 17.95 2.89 20.43
N GLY A 100 19.07 3.25 21.06
CA GLY A 100 19.47 2.72 22.37
C GLY A 100 18.85 3.41 23.59
N ASP A 101 17.97 4.39 23.42
CA ASP A 101 17.37 5.12 24.54
C ASP A 101 16.64 4.17 25.51
N PRO A 102 16.88 4.29 26.84
CA PRO A 102 16.19 3.49 27.83
C PRO A 102 14.76 4.00 28.03
N VAL A 103 13.77 3.23 27.59
CA VAL A 103 12.36 3.58 27.79
C VAL A 103 11.82 2.88 29.04
N ILE A 104 11.36 3.68 30.00
CA ILE A 104 10.69 3.15 31.20
C ILE A 104 9.23 2.83 30.83
N VAL A 105 8.83 1.57 31.00
CA VAL A 105 7.47 1.13 30.70
C VAL A 105 6.50 1.71 31.71
N SER A 106 5.53 2.49 31.25
CA SER A 106 4.44 3.03 32.06
C SER A 106 3.39 1.97 32.42
N PRO A 107 2.54 2.21 33.43
CA PRO A 107 1.36 1.39 33.64
C PRO A 107 0.45 1.33 32.40
N ASN A 108 0.21 2.47 31.74
CA ASN A 108 -0.63 2.53 30.54
C ASN A 108 -0.11 1.59 29.45
N ALA A 109 1.19 1.66 29.11
CA ALA A 109 1.80 0.76 28.15
C ALA A 109 1.70 -0.72 28.58
N ALA A 110 2.03 -1.04 29.84
CA ALA A 110 2.00 -2.42 30.33
C ALA A 110 0.59 -3.05 30.33
N TYR A 111 -0.45 -2.25 30.53
CA TYR A 111 -1.84 -2.71 30.58
C TYR A 111 -2.60 -2.53 29.27
N THR A 112 -1.98 -1.98 28.21
CA THR A 112 -2.59 -1.92 26.87
C THR A 112 -3.15 -3.29 26.49
N PRO A 113 -4.40 -3.38 25.98
CA PRO A 113 -5.03 -4.66 25.63
C PRO A 113 -4.25 -5.49 24.57
N PRO A 114 -4.49 -6.82 24.47
CA PRO A 114 -3.77 -7.69 23.51
C PRO A 114 -3.86 -7.17 22.07
N PHE A 115 -2.86 -7.41 21.21
CA PHE A 115 -1.68 -8.27 21.31
C PHE A 115 -0.49 -7.53 21.94
N ARG A 116 0.36 -8.23 22.74
CA ARG A 116 1.41 -7.60 23.55
C ARG A 116 2.72 -8.37 23.53
N MET A 117 3.83 -7.67 23.75
CA MET A 117 5.12 -8.28 24.10
C MET A 117 5.11 -8.80 25.55
N GLY A 118 4.24 -8.28 26.40
CA GLY A 118 4.21 -8.52 27.83
C GLY A 118 5.19 -7.62 28.58
N LEU A 119 5.18 -6.33 28.23
CA LEU A 119 5.96 -5.32 28.93
C LEU A 119 5.48 -5.20 30.40
N VAL A 120 6.42 -4.91 31.31
CA VAL A 120 6.16 -4.83 32.76
C VAL A 120 6.43 -3.42 33.22
N THR A 121 5.49 -2.83 33.95
CA THR A 121 5.59 -1.48 34.52
C THR A 121 6.90 -1.30 35.29
N GLY A 122 7.57 -0.16 35.08
CA GLY A 122 8.83 0.23 35.70
C GLY A 122 10.07 -0.47 35.11
N ARG A 123 9.91 -1.43 34.19
CA ARG A 123 11.06 -2.04 33.52
C ARG A 123 11.55 -1.14 32.40
N VAL A 124 12.87 -1.16 32.21
CA VAL A 124 13.53 -0.46 31.10
C VAL A 124 13.62 -1.37 29.89
N VAL A 125 13.22 -0.85 28.75
CA VAL A 125 13.30 -1.51 27.44
C VAL A 125 13.99 -0.57 26.45
N PRO A 126 15.00 -1.03 25.68
CA PRO A 126 15.60 -0.21 24.64
C PRO A 126 14.60 0.18 23.55
N PHE A 127 14.71 1.38 23.02
CA PHE A 127 13.75 1.93 22.05
C PHE A 127 13.68 1.11 20.75
N ASP A 128 14.82 0.61 20.24
CA ASP A 128 14.91 -0.29 19.09
C ASP A 128 14.11 -1.59 19.28
N VAL A 129 14.14 -2.15 20.51
CA VAL A 129 13.36 -3.34 20.87
C VAL A 129 11.85 -3.03 20.83
N LEU A 130 11.46 -1.84 21.25
CA LEU A 130 10.06 -1.41 21.16
C LEU A 130 9.64 -1.25 19.69
N LEU A 131 10.49 -0.66 18.84
CA LEU A 131 10.22 -0.55 17.41
C LEU A 131 10.08 -1.92 16.74
N ALA A 132 10.96 -2.88 17.08
CA ALA A 132 10.82 -4.26 16.61
C ALA A 132 9.50 -4.90 17.10
N GLY A 133 9.12 -4.63 18.34
CA GLY A 133 7.84 -5.04 18.90
C GLY A 133 6.64 -4.51 18.10
N VAL A 134 6.67 -3.24 17.72
CA VAL A 134 5.63 -2.59 16.89
C VAL A 134 5.57 -3.18 15.49
N ALA A 135 6.72 -3.31 14.83
CA ALA A 135 6.81 -3.72 13.43
C ALA A 135 6.55 -5.22 13.25
N ILE A 136 7.25 -6.06 14.02
CA ILE A 136 7.31 -7.52 13.83
C ILE A 136 6.23 -8.23 14.64
N ALA A 137 6.18 -8.00 15.97
CA ALA A 137 5.17 -8.62 16.84
C ALA A 137 3.80 -7.93 16.76
N SER A 138 3.72 -6.76 16.12
CA SER A 138 2.50 -5.93 16.12
C SER A 138 1.98 -5.61 17.54
N ALA A 139 2.90 -5.48 18.50
CA ALA A 139 2.62 -5.36 19.92
C ALA A 139 1.98 -4.00 20.27
N ASN A 140 0.85 -4.03 20.95
CA ASN A 140 0.13 -2.82 21.35
C ASN A 140 0.82 -2.10 22.51
N ASP A 141 1.30 -2.85 23.52
CA ASP A 141 2.07 -2.32 24.65
C ASP A 141 3.36 -1.61 24.19
N ALA A 142 4.03 -2.16 23.18
CA ALA A 142 5.19 -1.51 22.57
C ALA A 142 4.80 -0.23 21.84
N ALA A 143 3.66 -0.21 21.12
CA ALA A 143 3.20 0.98 20.42
C ALA A 143 2.83 2.11 21.38
N THR A 144 2.18 1.80 22.50
CA THR A 144 1.92 2.77 23.58
C THR A 144 3.22 3.29 24.18
N ALA A 145 4.18 2.41 24.52
CA ALA A 145 5.47 2.82 25.08
C ALA A 145 6.27 3.72 24.09
N VAL A 146 6.24 3.42 22.79
CA VAL A 146 6.82 4.27 21.74
C VAL A 146 6.14 5.64 21.72
N ALA A 147 4.81 5.67 21.76
CA ALA A 147 4.04 6.91 21.72
C ALA A 147 4.37 7.83 22.92
N GLU A 148 4.40 7.26 24.13
CA GLU A 148 4.73 7.99 25.34
C GLU A 148 6.18 8.49 25.34
N HIS A 149 7.13 7.68 24.87
CA HIS A 149 8.53 8.11 24.80
C HIS A 149 8.74 9.26 23.80
N VAL A 150 8.07 9.20 22.65
CA VAL A 150 8.22 10.17 21.55
C VAL A 150 7.46 11.47 21.79
N ALA A 151 6.33 11.43 22.50
CA ALA A 151 5.46 12.60 22.66
C ALA A 151 5.11 12.93 24.14
N GLY A 152 5.63 12.19 25.09
CA GLY A 152 5.36 12.39 26.52
C GLY A 152 4.05 11.74 27.01
N SER A 153 3.05 11.56 26.14
CA SER A 153 1.82 10.80 26.45
C SER A 153 1.18 10.24 25.16
N GLU A 154 0.29 9.28 25.32
CA GLU A 154 -0.48 8.71 24.22
C GLU A 154 -1.37 9.77 23.55
N GLU A 155 -2.02 10.63 24.34
CA GLU A 155 -2.88 11.70 23.81
C GLU A 155 -2.09 12.71 22.98
N ALA A 156 -0.92 13.16 23.47
CA ALA A 156 -0.04 14.06 22.73
C ALA A 156 0.45 13.42 21.44
N PHE A 157 0.71 12.10 21.47
CA PHE A 157 1.08 11.34 20.28
C PHE A 157 -0.05 11.28 19.25
N VAL A 158 -1.28 11.02 19.68
CA VAL A 158 -2.48 11.02 18.81
C VAL A 158 -2.69 12.38 18.14
N VAL A 159 -2.48 13.48 18.87
CA VAL A 159 -2.50 14.83 18.28
C VAL A 159 -1.45 14.95 17.17
N ARG A 160 -0.21 14.46 17.38
CA ARG A 160 0.85 14.44 16.38
C ARG A 160 0.48 13.55 15.19
N MET A 161 -0.10 12.35 15.41
CA MET A 161 -0.55 11.45 14.34
C MET A 161 -1.51 12.17 13.39
N ASN A 162 -2.54 12.84 13.94
CA ASN A 162 -3.53 13.53 13.12
C ASN A 162 -2.97 14.81 12.46
N ALA A 163 -2.05 15.52 13.12
CA ALA A 163 -1.33 16.64 12.50
C ALA A 163 -0.47 16.17 11.32
N THR A 164 0.20 15.04 11.46
CA THR A 164 1.02 14.42 10.41
C THR A 164 0.16 13.89 9.27
N ALA A 165 -0.99 13.26 9.58
CA ALA A 165 -1.95 12.83 8.56
C ALA A 165 -2.38 14.01 7.66
N ARG A 166 -2.75 15.13 8.26
CA ARG A 166 -3.08 16.36 7.50
C ARG A 166 -1.91 16.86 6.65
N ARG A 167 -0.69 16.88 7.20
CA ARG A 167 0.53 17.30 6.49
C ARG A 167 0.83 16.41 5.29
N MET A 168 0.53 15.11 5.38
CA MET A 168 0.69 14.14 4.31
C MET A 168 -0.46 14.15 3.30
N GLY A 169 -1.56 14.85 3.56
CA GLY A 169 -2.75 14.82 2.70
C GLY A 169 -3.63 13.58 2.90
N LEU A 170 -3.50 12.85 4.03
CA LEU A 170 -4.36 11.71 4.36
C LEU A 170 -5.76 12.21 4.80
N GLY A 171 -6.53 12.68 3.82
CA GLY A 171 -7.75 13.46 4.06
C GLY A 171 -8.90 12.68 4.70
N GLN A 172 -8.89 11.37 4.57
CA GLN A 172 -9.94 10.49 5.10
C GLN A 172 -9.48 9.68 6.32
N SER A 173 -8.27 9.93 6.82
CA SER A 173 -7.71 9.22 7.98
C SER A 173 -7.86 9.99 9.26
N VAL A 174 -8.34 9.31 10.29
CA VAL A 174 -8.36 9.77 11.68
C VAL A 174 -7.74 8.68 12.55
N PHE A 175 -6.75 9.06 13.35
CA PHE A 175 -6.09 8.18 14.30
C PHE A 175 -6.56 8.50 15.73
N ALA A 176 -7.00 7.49 16.45
CA ALA A 176 -7.49 7.62 17.84
C ALA A 176 -6.51 7.03 18.87
N ASN A 177 -5.58 6.18 18.43
CA ASN A 177 -4.58 5.55 19.29
C ASN A 177 -3.37 5.09 18.46
N PRO A 178 -2.20 4.80 19.09
CA PRO A 178 -0.97 4.43 18.38
C PRO A 178 -0.92 2.98 17.92
N HIS A 179 -1.85 2.14 18.34
CA HIS A 179 -1.77 0.67 18.19
C HIS A 179 -2.81 0.08 17.25
N GLY A 180 -3.92 0.78 16.97
CA GLY A 180 -4.97 0.32 16.06
C GLY A 180 -6.01 -0.59 16.73
N LEU A 181 -6.17 -0.52 18.04
CA LEU A 181 -7.34 -1.10 18.71
C LEU A 181 -8.61 -0.39 18.26
N PRO A 182 -9.76 -1.08 18.26
CA PRO A 182 -11.03 -0.49 17.84
C PRO A 182 -11.35 0.81 18.58
N ASP A 183 -11.72 1.82 17.83
CA ASP A 183 -12.24 3.09 18.32
C ASP A 183 -13.19 3.66 17.24
N PRO A 184 -14.40 4.13 17.61
CA PRO A 184 -15.38 4.63 16.65
C PRO A 184 -14.89 5.80 15.79
N ALA A 185 -13.94 6.59 16.26
CA ALA A 185 -13.36 7.68 15.50
C ALA A 185 -12.25 7.23 14.54
N GLN A 186 -11.67 6.04 14.75
CA GLN A 186 -10.50 5.59 14.01
C GLN A 186 -10.87 4.99 12.66
N ARG A 187 -10.49 5.69 11.59
CA ARG A 187 -10.77 5.28 10.22
C ARG A 187 -9.64 5.64 9.27
N SER A 188 -9.62 5.00 8.13
CA SER A 188 -8.72 5.30 7.02
C SER A 188 -9.24 4.68 5.72
N THR A 189 -8.52 4.86 4.63
CA THR A 189 -8.81 4.27 3.32
C THR A 189 -7.62 3.48 2.80
N ALA A 190 -7.81 2.66 1.77
CA ALA A 190 -6.70 1.97 1.14
C ALA A 190 -5.71 2.96 0.49
N ARG A 191 -6.21 4.09 -0.03
CA ARG A 191 -5.38 5.14 -0.60
C ARG A 191 -4.53 5.84 0.46
N ASP A 192 -5.14 6.29 1.55
CA ASP A 192 -4.40 6.96 2.63
C ASP A 192 -3.35 6.04 3.26
N MET A 193 -3.70 4.75 3.44
CA MET A 193 -2.74 3.75 3.93
C MET A 193 -1.59 3.49 2.95
N ALA A 194 -1.85 3.58 1.63
CA ALA A 194 -0.78 3.46 0.63
C ALA A 194 0.17 4.66 0.69
N GLU A 195 -0.35 5.88 0.73
CA GLU A 195 0.46 7.09 0.88
C GLU A 195 1.31 7.05 2.16
N LEU A 196 0.69 6.67 3.29
CA LEU A 196 1.42 6.53 4.55
C LEU A 196 2.54 5.49 4.47
N ALA A 197 2.25 4.32 3.89
CA ALA A 197 3.24 3.25 3.75
C ALA A 197 4.36 3.64 2.78
N GLU A 198 4.05 4.28 1.66
CA GLU A 198 5.03 4.79 0.71
C GLU A 198 5.95 5.82 1.37
N ARG A 199 5.37 6.82 2.08
CA ARG A 199 6.14 7.82 2.84
C ARG A 199 7.05 7.19 3.87
N LEU A 200 6.55 6.23 4.64
CA LEU A 200 7.37 5.53 5.63
C LEU A 200 8.61 4.87 4.99
N LEU A 201 8.41 4.17 3.87
CA LEU A 201 9.48 3.44 3.18
C LEU A 201 10.42 4.34 2.37
N THR A 202 9.98 5.53 1.99
CA THR A 202 10.76 6.48 1.18
C THR A 202 11.51 7.46 2.07
N ASP A 203 10.83 8.05 3.05
CA ASP A 203 11.43 9.03 3.96
C ASP A 203 12.40 8.36 4.93
N PHE A 204 12.15 7.09 5.29
CA PHE A 204 12.92 6.33 6.27
C PHE A 204 13.24 4.92 5.74
N PRO A 205 14.22 4.76 4.85
CA PRO A 205 14.57 3.48 4.23
C PRO A 205 14.86 2.34 5.23
N ASP A 206 15.42 2.65 6.39
CA ASP A 206 15.70 1.68 7.47
C ASP A 206 14.41 1.01 8.00
N SER A 207 13.27 1.68 7.87
CA SER A 207 11.97 1.10 8.21
C SER A 207 11.64 -0.13 7.36
N ARG A 208 12.20 -0.23 6.14
CA ARG A 208 12.01 -1.37 5.24
C ARG A 208 12.65 -2.63 5.81
N GLU A 209 13.87 -2.51 6.35
CA GLU A 209 14.56 -3.63 6.99
C GLU A 209 13.72 -4.13 8.17
N LEU A 210 13.32 -3.21 9.04
CA LEU A 210 12.50 -3.53 10.21
C LEU A 210 11.16 -4.19 9.83
N LEU A 211 10.49 -3.71 8.79
CA LEU A 211 9.24 -4.27 8.28
C LEU A 211 9.47 -5.53 7.42
N GLY A 212 10.69 -5.81 7.00
CA GLY A 212 11.11 -7.00 6.26
C GLY A 212 11.40 -8.21 7.15
N GLU A 213 11.77 -7.99 8.40
CA GLU A 213 12.08 -9.07 9.34
C GLU A 213 10.83 -9.88 9.73
N ASP A 214 10.99 -11.20 9.89
CA ASP A 214 9.90 -12.08 10.32
C ASP A 214 10.00 -12.49 11.79
N GLU A 215 11.12 -12.22 12.46
CA GLU A 215 11.31 -12.46 13.89
C GLU A 215 12.34 -11.52 14.53
N PHE A 216 12.27 -11.39 15.84
CA PHE A 216 13.33 -10.81 16.67
C PHE A 216 13.37 -11.49 18.03
N ALA A 217 14.51 -11.44 18.71
CA ALA A 217 14.70 -12.02 20.02
C ALA A 217 14.96 -10.94 21.07
N TRP A 218 14.29 -11.05 22.23
CA TRP A 218 14.53 -10.19 23.36
C TRP A 218 14.35 -10.94 24.69
N ARG A 219 15.33 -10.86 25.59
CA ARG A 219 15.35 -11.52 26.91
C ARG A 219 15.00 -13.01 26.85
N GLY A 220 15.60 -13.75 25.91
CA GLY A 220 15.39 -15.19 25.74
C GLY A 220 14.04 -15.57 25.11
N ARG A 221 13.19 -14.61 24.76
CA ARG A 221 11.94 -14.84 24.04
C ARG A 221 12.09 -14.45 22.57
N VAL A 222 11.64 -15.34 21.66
CA VAL A 222 11.56 -15.07 20.22
C VAL A 222 10.14 -14.63 19.87
N TYR A 223 10.03 -13.49 19.27
CA TYR A 223 8.78 -12.93 18.73
C TYR A 223 8.79 -13.16 17.22
N ARG A 224 7.82 -13.92 16.73
CA ARG A 224 7.78 -14.33 15.31
C ARG A 224 6.43 -14.06 14.71
N ARG A 225 6.43 -13.45 13.52
CA ARG A 225 5.22 -13.37 12.68
C ARG A 225 5.28 -14.45 11.60
N ARG A 226 4.20 -15.26 11.52
CA ARG A 226 4.10 -16.32 10.51
C ARG A 226 3.32 -15.78 9.31
N VAL A 227 4.01 -15.14 8.38
CA VAL A 227 3.43 -14.59 7.16
C VAL A 227 3.97 -15.34 5.95
N PRO A 228 3.14 -16.14 5.26
CA PRO A 228 3.58 -16.92 4.11
C PRO A 228 4.19 -16.10 2.98
N LEU A 229 3.76 -14.84 2.82
CA LEU A 229 4.20 -13.95 1.73
C LEU A 229 5.71 -13.68 1.72
N PHE A 230 6.39 -13.72 2.87
CA PHE A 230 7.85 -13.58 2.93
C PHE A 230 8.62 -14.75 2.28
N ARG A 231 7.96 -15.90 2.15
CA ARG A 231 8.55 -17.12 1.56
C ARG A 231 8.11 -17.33 0.11
N ASP A 232 7.23 -16.48 -0.38
CA ASP A 232 6.76 -16.53 -1.76
C ASP A 232 7.79 -15.90 -2.70
N PRO A 233 7.93 -16.42 -3.93
CA PRO A 233 8.81 -15.83 -4.93
C PRO A 233 8.36 -14.42 -5.39
N GLY A 234 7.35 -13.85 -4.77
CA GLY A 234 6.79 -12.52 -5.06
C GLY A 234 7.62 -11.32 -4.60
N GLY A 235 8.82 -11.56 -4.01
CA GLY A 235 9.75 -10.48 -3.67
C GLY A 235 9.28 -9.52 -2.58
N VAL A 236 8.49 -9.98 -1.60
CA VAL A 236 8.03 -9.15 -0.48
C VAL A 236 9.22 -8.64 0.33
N THR A 237 9.37 -7.32 0.43
CA THR A 237 10.49 -6.65 1.11
C THR A 237 10.09 -5.97 2.42
N ALA A 238 8.81 -5.63 2.58
CA ALA A 238 8.27 -5.08 3.81
C ALA A 238 6.77 -5.42 3.92
N LEU A 239 6.30 -5.66 5.14
CA LEU A 239 4.90 -6.03 5.36
C LEU A 239 4.41 -5.61 6.74
N LYS A 240 3.16 -5.13 6.80
CA LYS A 240 2.39 -4.95 8.04
C LYS A 240 1.03 -5.62 7.90
N THR A 241 0.62 -6.34 8.95
CA THR A 241 -0.70 -6.96 9.06
C THR A 241 -1.56 -6.21 10.06
N GLY A 242 -2.88 -6.25 9.88
CA GLY A 242 -3.88 -5.75 10.82
C GLY A 242 -5.06 -6.71 10.91
N TYR A 243 -5.67 -6.79 12.09
CA TYR A 243 -6.90 -7.55 12.30
C TYR A 243 -7.67 -7.01 13.50
N SER A 244 -8.97 -6.86 13.33
CA SER A 244 -9.98 -6.82 14.38
C SER A 244 -11.26 -7.47 13.86
N LEU A 245 -12.22 -7.75 14.74
CA LEU A 245 -13.50 -8.30 14.31
C LEU A 245 -14.24 -7.35 13.34
N GLU A 246 -14.13 -6.05 13.56
CA GLU A 246 -14.72 -5.01 12.73
C GLU A 246 -13.97 -4.82 11.41
N ALA A 247 -12.63 -4.77 11.48
CA ALA A 247 -11.79 -4.48 10.32
C ALA A 247 -11.64 -5.64 9.35
N GLY A 248 -11.85 -6.89 9.78
CA GLY A 248 -11.39 -8.05 9.03
C GLY A 248 -9.85 -8.11 8.96
N TYR A 249 -9.30 -8.78 7.97
CA TYR A 249 -7.86 -8.93 7.77
C TYR A 249 -7.32 -7.89 6.79
N ASN A 250 -6.39 -7.08 7.27
CA ASN A 250 -5.76 -5.98 6.54
C ASN A 250 -4.28 -6.28 6.29
N LEU A 251 -3.76 -5.84 5.14
CA LEU A 251 -2.36 -5.97 4.75
C LEU A 251 -1.85 -4.67 4.10
N ALA A 252 -0.63 -4.28 4.45
CA ALA A 252 0.19 -3.36 3.68
C ALA A 252 1.46 -4.12 3.29
N VAL A 253 1.76 -4.22 1.99
CA VAL A 253 2.84 -5.05 1.45
C VAL A 253 3.63 -4.25 0.42
N ALA A 254 4.93 -4.09 0.65
CA ALA A 254 5.86 -3.65 -0.37
C ALA A 254 6.58 -4.88 -0.95
N ALA A 255 6.72 -4.91 -2.27
CA ALA A 255 7.41 -5.98 -2.97
C ALA A 255 8.32 -5.41 -4.06
N GLY A 256 9.43 -6.10 -4.34
CA GLY A 256 10.38 -5.70 -5.38
C GLY A 256 10.90 -6.91 -6.14
N LYS A 257 10.90 -6.84 -7.47
CA LYS A 257 11.37 -7.91 -8.34
C LYS A 257 12.00 -7.33 -9.61
N ALA A 258 13.21 -7.72 -9.93
CA ALA A 258 13.92 -7.28 -11.15
C ALA A 258 13.96 -5.75 -11.31
N GLY A 259 14.10 -5.00 -10.22
CA GLY A 259 14.13 -3.54 -10.24
C GLY A 259 12.74 -2.86 -10.26
N HIS A 260 11.66 -3.62 -10.37
CA HIS A 260 10.28 -3.13 -10.34
C HIS A 260 9.72 -3.21 -8.92
N ARG A 261 9.13 -2.12 -8.41
CA ARG A 261 8.65 -2.01 -7.02
C ARG A 261 7.15 -1.77 -6.97
N LEU A 262 6.48 -2.53 -6.13
CA LEU A 262 5.03 -2.46 -5.94
C LEU A 262 4.68 -2.19 -4.47
N LEU A 263 3.60 -1.46 -4.25
CA LEU A 263 2.95 -1.29 -2.95
C LEU A 263 1.49 -1.74 -3.05
N LEU A 264 1.10 -2.62 -2.16
CA LEU A 264 -0.24 -3.18 -2.09
C LEU A 264 -0.87 -2.93 -0.72
N ILE A 265 -2.09 -2.42 -0.74
CA ILE A 265 -2.96 -2.34 0.43
C ILE A 265 -4.18 -3.23 0.20
N ILE A 266 -4.52 -4.03 1.20
CA ILE A 266 -5.74 -4.84 1.27
C ILE A 266 -6.44 -4.52 2.59
N LEU A 267 -7.73 -4.21 2.54
CA LEU A 267 -8.55 -3.94 3.72
C LEU A 267 -9.82 -4.80 3.68
N GLY A 268 -10.19 -5.36 4.83
CA GLY A 268 -11.45 -6.05 5.01
C GLY A 268 -11.53 -7.42 4.34
N ALA A 269 -10.45 -8.19 4.27
CA ALA A 269 -10.56 -9.58 3.86
C ALA A 269 -11.23 -10.41 4.96
N GLU A 270 -12.15 -11.30 4.57
CA GLU A 270 -12.94 -12.11 5.52
C GLU A 270 -12.08 -13.07 6.34
N THR A 271 -11.07 -13.65 5.71
CA THR A 271 -10.15 -14.57 6.39
C THR A 271 -8.70 -14.21 6.12
N ARG A 272 -7.83 -14.62 7.04
CA ARG A 272 -6.37 -14.48 6.88
C ARG A 272 -5.85 -15.14 5.61
N GLY A 273 -6.39 -16.31 5.26
CA GLY A 273 -6.01 -17.04 4.04
C GLY A 273 -6.37 -16.28 2.79
N LEU A 274 -7.57 -15.69 2.74
CA LEU A 274 -8.05 -14.88 1.62
C LEU A 274 -7.22 -13.60 1.45
N SER A 275 -6.84 -12.91 2.55
CA SER A 275 -5.99 -11.72 2.44
C SER A 275 -4.64 -12.03 1.77
N PHE A 276 -4.01 -13.17 2.10
CA PHE A 276 -2.77 -13.58 1.46
C PHE A 276 -2.97 -14.07 0.01
N LEU A 277 -4.10 -14.71 -0.29
CA LEU A 277 -4.43 -15.11 -1.65
C LEU A 277 -4.63 -13.90 -2.56
N ASP A 278 -5.38 -12.91 -2.11
CA ASP A 278 -5.61 -11.66 -2.83
C ASP A 278 -4.29 -10.91 -3.05
N ALA A 279 -3.43 -10.85 -2.01
CA ALA A 279 -2.12 -10.24 -2.12
C ALA A 279 -1.24 -10.92 -3.19
N ARG A 280 -1.19 -12.27 -3.21
CA ARG A 280 -0.44 -13.00 -4.24
C ARG A 280 -0.94 -12.73 -5.65
N ARG A 281 -2.25 -12.70 -5.83
CA ARG A 281 -2.87 -12.45 -7.15
C ARG A 281 -2.53 -11.05 -7.65
N LEU A 282 -2.69 -10.05 -6.79
CA LEU A 282 -2.42 -8.67 -7.16
C LEU A 282 -0.93 -8.40 -7.39
N LEU A 283 -0.03 -8.94 -6.56
CA LEU A 283 1.41 -8.80 -6.78
C LEU A 283 1.85 -9.46 -8.10
N ARG A 284 1.37 -10.68 -8.40
CA ARG A 284 1.64 -11.33 -9.69
C ARG A 284 1.12 -10.50 -10.86
N PHE A 285 -0.10 -10.01 -10.76
CA PHE A 285 -0.68 -9.13 -11.77
C PHE A 285 0.19 -7.88 -11.99
N GLY A 286 0.61 -7.21 -10.91
CA GLY A 286 1.46 -6.03 -10.97
C GLY A 286 2.84 -6.29 -11.58
N PHE A 287 3.40 -7.49 -11.36
CA PHE A 287 4.67 -7.91 -11.99
C PHE A 287 4.50 -8.48 -13.41
N GLY A 288 3.29 -8.48 -13.98
CA GLY A 288 3.02 -9.07 -15.29
C GLY A 288 3.16 -10.59 -15.34
N GLU A 289 3.04 -11.26 -14.20
CA GLU A 289 3.13 -12.71 -14.09
C GLU A 289 1.75 -13.38 -14.25
N PRO A 290 1.70 -14.63 -14.73
CA PRO A 290 0.44 -15.38 -14.80
C PRO A 290 -0.23 -15.47 -13.43
N VAL A 291 -1.48 -15.02 -13.34
CA VAL A 291 -2.30 -15.15 -12.15
C VAL A 291 -3.03 -16.49 -12.21
N PRO A 292 -2.83 -17.41 -11.26
CA PRO A 292 -3.56 -18.68 -11.24
C PRO A 292 -5.06 -18.41 -11.11
N GLU A 293 -5.83 -18.97 -12.04
CA GLU A 293 -7.29 -19.00 -11.90
C GLU A 293 -7.67 -19.65 -10.56
N PRO A 294 -8.72 -19.15 -9.89
CA PRO A 294 -9.28 -19.86 -8.75
C PRO A 294 -9.59 -21.26 -9.25
N ARG A 295 -9.02 -22.29 -8.63
CA ARG A 295 -9.39 -23.68 -8.95
C ARG A 295 -10.90 -23.73 -8.83
N GLY A 296 -11.56 -23.77 -9.98
CA GLY A 296 -13.01 -23.69 -10.08
C GLY A 296 -13.62 -24.69 -9.14
N ALA A 297 -14.69 -24.31 -8.51
CA ALA A 297 -15.65 -25.20 -7.85
C ALA A 297 -16.32 -26.14 -8.88
N THR A 298 -15.57 -26.78 -9.74
CA THR A 298 -16.02 -27.83 -10.69
C THR A 298 -15.88 -29.22 -10.10
N HIS A 299 -15.85 -29.38 -8.78
CA HIS A 299 -16.32 -30.60 -8.18
C HIS A 299 -17.86 -30.51 -8.11
N ARG A 300 -18.52 -30.70 -9.25
CA ARG A 300 -19.86 -31.29 -9.25
C ARG A 300 -19.73 -32.58 -8.44
N TRP A 301 -20.21 -32.51 -7.23
CA TRP A 301 -20.46 -33.68 -6.41
C TRP A 301 -21.41 -34.57 -7.22
N ARG A 302 -20.88 -35.53 -7.99
CA ARG A 302 -21.68 -36.62 -8.57
C ARG A 302 -22.03 -37.51 -7.39
N GLY A 303 -23.11 -37.14 -6.66
CA GLY A 303 -23.72 -38.00 -5.70
C GLY A 303 -24.06 -39.31 -6.38
N ARG A 304 -23.42 -40.41 -5.97
CA ARG A 304 -23.93 -41.75 -6.22
C ARG A 304 -25.28 -41.82 -5.49
N VAL A 305 -26.35 -41.84 -6.26
CA VAL A 305 -27.66 -42.25 -5.76
C VAL A 305 -27.53 -43.72 -5.32
N PRO A 306 -27.79 -44.06 -4.05
CA PRO A 306 -27.82 -45.49 -3.66
C PRO A 306 -29.01 -46.13 -4.36
N THR A 307 -28.75 -47.09 -5.23
CA THR A 307 -29.78 -47.98 -5.75
C THR A 307 -30.28 -48.84 -4.59
N THR A 308 -31.50 -48.56 -4.13
CA THR A 308 -32.25 -49.41 -3.23
C THR A 308 -32.52 -50.75 -3.95
N ARG A 309 -31.82 -51.80 -3.55
CA ARG A 309 -32.23 -53.20 -3.89
C ARG A 309 -33.53 -53.48 -3.14
N THR A 310 -34.60 -53.55 -3.84
CA THR A 310 -35.82 -54.20 -3.39
C THR A 310 -35.57 -55.69 -3.37
N SER A 311 -35.47 -56.28 -2.16
CA SER A 311 -35.50 -57.71 -1.92
C SER A 311 -36.97 -58.14 -1.84
N SER A 312 -37.41 -58.84 -2.87
CA SER A 312 -38.65 -59.64 -2.82
C SER A 312 -38.35 -60.95 -2.07
N ARG A 313 -38.99 -61.13 -0.91
CA ARG A 313 -39.57 -62.38 -0.40
C ARG A 313 -40.42 -62.05 0.83
#